data_a2e54813d0a60720630a612050ca5dea
#
_entry.id   a2e54813d0a60720630a612050ca5dea
#
_cell.length_a   1.000
_cell.length_b   1.000
_cell.length_c   1.000
_cell.angle_alpha   90.00
_cell.angle_beta   90.00
_cell.angle_gamma   90.00
#
_symmetry.space_group_name_H-M   'P 1'
#
loop_
_entity.id
_entity.type
_entity.pdbx_description
1 polymer ?
#
loop_
_entity_poly.entity_id
_entity_poly.type
_entity_poly.pdbx_seq_one_letter_code
_entity_poly.pdbx_strand_id
1 'polypeptide(L)'
;VLHLVGETGSLKKMRLIIGDEVDVPVATSSGEIRAERVVVTNEKVLGKKIRSLGINQKYGVVISRLNRAGVELVPTGNTTLQFGDVLHMVGCADVLNNAISVIGNAQQKLLQVQMLPVFIGIGLGVLLGSLPLSIPGFPVALKLGLAGGPLVVALILARIGSIGKLYWFIPPSANLALREIGIVLFLSVVGLKSGGSFVDTLTNGSGLEWMGYGIFITLIPLLIVGVIARWYAKMNYLSLCGLLAGSMTDPPALAFANEMKEESGAQSLSYATVYPLVMFLRIISPQLIAILLFVA
;
A
#
# COMPACT_ATOMS: atom_id res chain seq x y z
N VAL A 1 -36.66 -4.21 4.17
CA VAL A 1 -35.56 -3.70 3.36
C VAL A 1 -34.27 -4.36 3.83
N LEU A 2 -33.48 -4.93 2.93
CA LEU A 2 -32.20 -5.56 3.22
C LEU A 2 -31.07 -4.65 2.70
N HIS A 3 -30.10 -4.37 3.55
CA HIS A 3 -28.89 -3.67 3.14
C HIS A 3 -27.81 -4.70 2.78
N LEU A 4 -27.42 -4.75 1.51
CA LEU A 4 -26.42 -5.67 1.01
C LEU A 4 -25.14 -4.92 0.67
N VAL A 5 -24.01 -5.44 1.14
CA VAL A 5 -22.68 -4.94 0.81
C VAL A 5 -21.89 -6.08 0.18
N GLY A 6 -21.34 -5.84 -1.00
CA GLY A 6 -20.58 -6.85 -1.70
C GLY A 6 -20.03 -6.35 -3.03
N GLU A 7 -19.36 -7.22 -3.75
CA GLU A 7 -18.86 -6.95 -5.09
C GLU A 7 -20.02 -6.76 -6.08
N THR A 8 -19.90 -5.79 -7.00
CA THR A 8 -20.97 -5.39 -7.94
C THR A 8 -21.56 -6.57 -8.71
N GLY A 9 -20.74 -7.56 -9.09
CA GLY A 9 -21.19 -8.76 -9.79
C GLY A 9 -22.07 -9.67 -8.92
N SER A 10 -21.74 -9.79 -7.64
CA SER A 10 -22.50 -10.56 -6.66
C SER A 10 -23.80 -9.86 -6.27
N LEU A 11 -23.78 -8.54 -6.13
CA LEU A 11 -24.97 -7.72 -5.84
C LEU A 11 -26.00 -7.81 -6.97
N LYS A 12 -25.57 -7.78 -8.23
CA LYS A 12 -26.49 -7.99 -9.38
C LYS A 12 -27.17 -9.36 -9.37
N LYS A 13 -26.48 -10.43 -8.97
CA LYS A 13 -27.07 -11.77 -8.83
C LYS A 13 -28.07 -11.82 -7.66
N MET A 14 -27.75 -11.18 -6.55
CA MET A 14 -28.64 -11.11 -5.39
C MET A 14 -29.91 -10.31 -5.68
N ARG A 15 -29.81 -9.25 -6.48
CA ARG A 15 -30.99 -8.50 -6.95
C ARG A 15 -32.03 -9.37 -7.65
N LEU A 16 -31.60 -10.34 -8.45
CA LEU A 16 -32.48 -11.29 -9.15
C LEU A 16 -33.23 -12.23 -8.19
N ILE A 17 -32.69 -12.45 -6.98
CA ILE A 17 -33.28 -13.36 -5.99
C ILE A 17 -34.15 -12.60 -4.98
N ILE A 18 -33.73 -11.41 -4.57
CA ILE A 18 -34.32 -10.67 -3.43
C ILE A 18 -35.31 -9.61 -3.91
N GLY A 19 -35.15 -9.03 -5.08
CA GLY A 19 -35.99 -7.98 -5.66
C GLY A 19 -35.23 -6.71 -5.99
N ASP A 20 -35.98 -5.67 -6.36
CA ASP A 20 -35.41 -4.43 -6.86
C ASP A 20 -34.78 -3.55 -5.78
N GLU A 21 -33.80 -2.75 -6.23
CA GLU A 21 -33.11 -1.76 -5.41
C GLU A 21 -34.05 -0.60 -5.09
N VAL A 22 -34.12 -0.23 -3.81
CA VAL A 22 -34.94 0.89 -3.32
C VAL A 22 -34.00 1.90 -2.68
N ASP A 23 -34.05 3.12 -3.12
CA ASP A 23 -33.27 4.25 -2.55
C ASP A 23 -33.98 4.75 -1.27
N VAL A 24 -33.91 3.95 -0.23
CA VAL A 24 -34.39 4.34 1.10
C VAL A 24 -33.15 4.67 1.92
N PRO A 25 -33.01 5.91 2.43
CA PRO A 25 -31.94 6.20 3.36
C PRO A 25 -32.08 5.22 4.54
N VAL A 26 -31.03 4.42 4.77
CA VAL A 26 -30.96 3.54 5.94
C VAL A 26 -30.80 4.46 7.15
N ALA A 27 -31.91 5.07 7.55
CA ALA A 27 -31.99 5.70 8.84
C ALA A 27 -31.81 4.58 9.87
N THR A 28 -30.80 4.68 10.70
CA THR A 28 -30.64 3.92 11.94
C THR A 28 -31.82 4.31 12.86
N SER A 29 -33.02 3.95 12.44
CA SER A 29 -34.21 4.16 13.22
C SER A 29 -34.27 3.05 14.28
N SER A 30 -34.26 3.51 15.51
CA SER A 30 -34.54 2.72 16.71
C SER A 30 -33.51 1.66 17.10
N GLY A 31 -32.62 2.02 17.99
CA GLY A 31 -32.08 1.25 19.11
C GLY A 31 -31.43 -0.13 18.92
N GLU A 32 -31.82 -0.88 17.95
CA GLU A 32 -31.47 -2.30 17.85
C GLU A 32 -30.24 -2.62 17.00
N ILE A 33 -30.02 -1.92 15.90
CA ILE A 33 -28.88 -2.19 15.03
C ILE A 33 -27.91 -0.99 15.01
N ARG A 34 -26.64 -1.23 15.29
CA ARG A 34 -25.58 -0.23 15.26
C ARG A 34 -24.46 -0.65 14.33
N ALA A 35 -23.82 0.35 13.74
CA ALA A 35 -22.61 0.17 12.97
C ALA A 35 -21.46 0.87 13.72
N GLU A 36 -20.40 0.14 14.03
CA GLU A 36 -19.23 0.69 14.72
C GLU A 36 -17.93 0.39 13.98
N ARG A 37 -16.99 1.32 14.11
CA ARG A 37 -15.63 1.13 13.63
C ARG A 37 -14.78 0.57 14.75
N VAL A 38 -14.30 -0.64 14.58
CA VAL A 38 -13.57 -1.38 15.59
C VAL A 38 -12.17 -1.69 15.08
N VAL A 39 -11.17 -1.36 15.89
CA VAL A 39 -9.78 -1.61 15.52
C VAL A 39 -9.29 -2.94 16.09
N VAL A 40 -8.66 -3.73 15.24
CA VAL A 40 -8.06 -5.01 15.62
C VAL A 40 -6.81 -4.77 16.46
N THR A 41 -6.92 -5.02 17.77
CA THR A 41 -5.81 -4.82 18.72
C THR A 41 -5.59 -6.02 19.66
N ASN A 42 -6.45 -7.03 19.59
CA ASN A 42 -6.31 -8.24 20.38
C ASN A 42 -5.34 -9.22 19.70
N GLU A 43 -4.22 -9.50 20.32
CA GLU A 43 -3.19 -10.41 19.82
C GLU A 43 -3.74 -11.83 19.50
N LYS A 44 -4.77 -12.27 20.22
CA LYS A 44 -5.36 -13.61 20.04
C LYS A 44 -6.06 -13.80 18.68
N VAL A 45 -6.46 -12.72 18.01
CA VAL A 45 -7.15 -12.77 16.72
C VAL A 45 -6.22 -12.48 15.53
N LEU A 46 -5.01 -12.00 15.78
CA LEU A 46 -4.04 -11.70 14.73
C LEU A 46 -3.66 -12.94 13.93
N GLY A 47 -3.57 -12.79 12.61
CA GLY A 47 -3.26 -13.88 11.68
C GLY A 47 -4.39 -14.92 11.50
N LYS A 48 -5.50 -14.79 12.23
CA LYS A 48 -6.66 -15.68 12.08
C LYS A 48 -7.58 -15.20 10.97
N LYS A 49 -8.21 -16.15 10.28
CA LYS A 49 -9.23 -15.87 9.28
C LYS A 49 -10.53 -15.43 9.96
N ILE A 50 -11.25 -14.48 9.38
CA ILE A 50 -12.54 -14.01 9.89
C ILE A 50 -13.50 -15.20 10.12
N ARG A 51 -13.54 -16.17 9.18
CA ARG A 51 -14.36 -17.37 9.29
C ARG A 51 -14.05 -18.19 10.55
N SER A 52 -12.78 -18.31 10.93
CA SER A 52 -12.38 -19.10 12.10
C SER A 52 -12.76 -18.46 13.43
N LEU A 53 -13.03 -17.16 13.45
CA LEU A 53 -13.49 -16.45 14.65
C LEU A 53 -14.99 -16.63 14.91
N GLY A 54 -15.74 -17.00 13.88
CA GLY A 54 -17.18 -17.28 14.00
C GLY A 54 -18.01 -16.08 14.47
N ILE A 55 -17.56 -14.83 14.20
CA ILE A 55 -18.17 -13.60 14.69
C ILE A 55 -19.64 -13.51 14.29
N ASN A 56 -19.95 -13.80 13.03
CA ASN A 56 -21.31 -13.79 12.54
C ASN A 56 -22.17 -14.90 13.22
N GLN A 57 -21.63 -16.11 13.33
CA GLN A 57 -22.36 -17.24 13.89
C GLN A 57 -22.59 -17.13 15.39
N LYS A 58 -21.60 -16.59 16.14
CA LYS A 58 -21.67 -16.50 17.61
C LYS A 58 -22.39 -15.26 18.11
N TYR A 59 -22.26 -14.14 17.39
CA TYR A 59 -22.74 -12.83 17.84
C TYR A 59 -23.76 -12.20 16.88
N GLY A 60 -24.03 -12.81 15.71
CA GLY A 60 -24.93 -12.20 14.72
C GLY A 60 -24.37 -10.88 14.13
N VAL A 61 -23.07 -10.61 14.29
CA VAL A 61 -22.42 -9.39 13.85
C VAL A 61 -21.76 -9.61 12.49
N VAL A 62 -22.02 -8.70 11.56
CA VAL A 62 -21.46 -8.73 10.21
C VAL A 62 -20.32 -7.72 10.10
N ILE A 63 -19.20 -8.13 9.51
CA ILE A 63 -18.11 -7.24 9.13
C ILE A 63 -18.36 -6.82 7.69
N SER A 64 -18.85 -5.59 7.49
CA SER A 64 -19.22 -5.08 6.17
C SER A 64 -18.03 -4.58 5.37
N ARG A 65 -17.05 -3.95 6.02
CA ARG A 65 -15.85 -3.39 5.41
C ARG A 65 -14.65 -3.57 6.31
N LEU A 66 -13.48 -3.61 5.71
CA LEU A 66 -12.19 -3.64 6.37
C LEU A 66 -11.30 -2.56 5.75
N ASN A 67 -10.78 -1.65 6.58
CA ASN A 67 -9.77 -0.69 6.14
C ASN A 67 -8.41 -1.14 6.67
N ARG A 68 -7.46 -1.36 5.77
CA ARG A 68 -6.08 -1.73 6.08
C ARG A 68 -5.14 -0.71 5.49
N ALA A 69 -4.41 0.00 6.33
CA ALA A 69 -3.44 1.03 5.92
C ALA A 69 -4.03 2.06 4.93
N GLY A 70 -5.28 2.49 5.14
CA GLY A 70 -5.98 3.46 4.29
C GLY A 70 -6.68 2.85 3.07
N VAL A 71 -6.49 1.56 2.79
CA VAL A 71 -7.18 0.86 1.68
C VAL A 71 -8.42 0.17 2.19
N GLU A 72 -9.56 0.48 1.60
CA GLU A 72 -10.84 -0.16 1.93
C GLU A 72 -11.02 -1.46 1.13
N LEU A 73 -11.28 -2.54 1.84
CA LEU A 73 -11.44 -3.89 1.30
C LEU A 73 -12.81 -4.43 1.69
N VAL A 74 -13.41 -5.24 0.81
CA VAL A 74 -14.57 -6.06 1.17
C VAL A 74 -14.06 -7.36 1.80
N PRO A 75 -14.27 -7.57 3.11
CA PRO A 75 -13.73 -8.74 3.78
C PRO A 75 -14.47 -10.00 3.35
N THR A 76 -13.72 -11.07 3.16
CA THR A 76 -14.24 -12.42 2.94
C THR A 76 -13.99 -13.30 4.17
N GLY A 77 -14.63 -14.44 4.26
CA GLY A 77 -14.34 -15.40 5.33
C GLY A 77 -12.88 -15.87 5.39
N ASN A 78 -12.14 -15.77 4.27
CA ASN A 78 -10.73 -16.13 4.19
C ASN A 78 -9.77 -14.97 4.48
N THR A 79 -10.30 -13.76 4.67
CA THR A 79 -9.48 -12.59 5.02
C THR A 79 -8.87 -12.79 6.40
N THR A 80 -7.55 -12.67 6.50
CA THR A 80 -6.80 -12.75 7.76
C THR A 80 -6.78 -11.37 8.42
N LEU A 81 -7.04 -11.31 9.73
CA LEU A 81 -6.97 -10.06 10.48
C LEU A 81 -5.52 -9.73 10.85
N GLN A 82 -5.18 -8.46 10.70
CA GLN A 82 -3.88 -7.91 11.08
C GLN A 82 -4.05 -6.83 12.15
N PHE A 83 -2.99 -6.55 12.89
CA PHE A 83 -3.00 -5.46 13.86
C PHE A 83 -3.22 -4.13 13.15
N GLY A 84 -4.12 -3.31 13.69
CA GLY A 84 -4.45 -2.00 13.12
C GLY A 84 -5.50 -2.03 12.00
N ASP A 85 -6.01 -3.20 11.58
CA ASP A 85 -7.16 -3.26 10.70
C ASP A 85 -8.36 -2.56 11.36
N VAL A 86 -9.06 -1.71 10.62
CA VAL A 86 -10.30 -1.07 11.07
C VAL A 86 -11.47 -1.81 10.44
N LEU A 87 -12.25 -2.48 11.26
CA LEU A 87 -13.43 -3.23 10.84
C LEU A 87 -14.68 -2.38 11.00
N HIS A 88 -15.53 -2.34 9.98
CA HIS A 88 -16.89 -1.82 10.08
C HIS A 88 -17.80 -2.97 10.46
N MET A 89 -18.19 -3.01 11.71
CA MET A 89 -19.02 -4.06 12.29
C MET A 89 -20.45 -3.58 12.45
N VAL A 90 -21.42 -4.39 12.03
CA VAL A 90 -22.84 -4.08 12.08
C VAL A 90 -23.56 -5.21 12.81
N GLY A 91 -24.36 -4.87 13.81
CA GLY A 91 -25.12 -5.83 14.61
C GLY A 91 -25.97 -5.16 15.70
N CYS A 92 -26.73 -5.97 16.47
CA CYS A 92 -27.47 -5.45 17.60
C CYS A 92 -26.52 -4.90 18.68
N ALA A 93 -26.91 -3.81 19.34
CA ALA A 93 -26.04 -3.09 20.28
C ALA A 93 -25.48 -3.98 21.40
N ASP A 94 -26.33 -4.87 21.96
CA ASP A 94 -25.93 -5.72 23.08
C ASP A 94 -24.91 -6.78 22.72
N VAL A 95 -24.99 -7.35 21.51
CA VAL A 95 -24.06 -8.39 21.04
C VAL A 95 -22.84 -7.78 20.38
N LEU A 96 -22.96 -6.57 19.85
CA LEU A 96 -21.86 -5.84 19.21
C LEU A 96 -20.71 -5.60 20.20
N ASN A 97 -21.02 -5.19 21.44
CA ASN A 97 -20.03 -5.00 22.51
C ASN A 97 -19.24 -6.28 22.82
N ASN A 98 -19.91 -7.43 22.81
CA ASN A 98 -19.25 -8.71 23.02
C ASN A 98 -18.30 -9.06 21.85
N ALA A 99 -18.74 -8.83 20.62
CA ALA A 99 -17.89 -9.02 19.44
C ALA A 99 -16.68 -8.06 19.42
N ILE A 100 -16.87 -6.79 19.84
CA ILE A 100 -15.82 -5.80 19.98
C ILE A 100 -14.77 -6.25 21.01
N SER A 101 -15.16 -6.82 22.13
CA SER A 101 -14.23 -7.31 23.16
C SER A 101 -13.32 -8.43 22.64
N VAL A 102 -13.79 -9.25 21.70
CA VAL A 102 -12.99 -10.29 21.05
C VAL A 102 -11.98 -9.70 20.09
N ILE A 103 -12.37 -8.68 19.32
CA ILE A 103 -11.50 -8.01 18.34
C ILE A 103 -10.49 -7.10 19.02
N GLY A 104 -10.90 -6.45 20.12
CA GLY A 104 -10.06 -5.55 20.94
C GLY A 104 -10.36 -4.11 20.67
N ASN A 105 -10.42 -3.20 20.38
CA ASN A 105 -10.67 -1.75 20.14
C ASN A 105 -9.85 -0.81 21.02
N ALA A 106 -8.62 -1.23 21.37
CA ALA A 106 -7.71 -0.41 22.16
C ALA A 106 -6.98 0.62 21.28
N GLN A 107 -7.64 1.72 20.95
CA GLN A 107 -7.09 2.77 20.06
C GLN A 107 -5.76 3.33 20.57
N GLN A 108 -5.54 3.39 21.88
CA GLN A 108 -4.27 3.81 22.46
C GLN A 108 -3.08 2.94 22.04
N LYS A 109 -3.29 1.65 21.78
CA LYS A 109 -2.22 0.76 21.28
C LYS A 109 -1.78 1.11 19.87
N LEU A 110 -2.65 1.74 19.07
CA LEU A 110 -2.32 2.20 17.70
C LEU A 110 -1.39 3.41 17.70
N LEU A 111 -1.35 4.17 18.77
CA LEU A 111 -0.50 5.36 18.89
C LEU A 111 0.94 4.99 19.30
N GLN A 112 1.15 3.77 19.78
CA GLN A 112 2.47 3.30 20.21
C GLN A 112 3.25 2.79 18.98
N VAL A 113 4.33 3.51 18.67
CA VAL A 113 5.25 3.09 17.60
C VAL A 113 6.16 2.00 18.14
N GLN A 114 6.07 0.81 17.59
CA GLN A 114 7.01 -0.25 17.88
C GLN A 114 8.22 -0.16 16.95
N MET A 115 9.31 0.41 17.42
CA MET A 115 10.52 0.59 16.61
C MET A 115 11.28 -0.72 16.36
N LEU A 116 11.16 -1.70 17.24
CA LEU A 116 11.89 -2.97 17.13
C LEU A 116 11.56 -3.74 15.84
N PRO A 117 10.29 -3.94 15.43
CA PRO A 117 9.97 -4.57 14.14
C PRO A 117 10.52 -3.79 12.94
N VAL A 118 10.54 -2.45 13.02
CA VAL A 118 11.08 -1.61 11.95
C VAL A 118 12.58 -1.86 11.76
N PHE A 119 13.36 -1.83 12.84
CA PHE A 119 14.80 -2.08 12.78
C PHE A 119 15.13 -3.52 12.35
N ILE A 120 14.37 -4.51 12.81
CA ILE A 120 14.51 -5.90 12.35
C ILE A 120 14.23 -5.97 10.84
N GLY A 121 13.16 -5.32 10.35
CA GLY A 121 12.82 -5.29 8.94
C GLY A 121 13.92 -4.64 8.09
N ILE A 122 14.48 -3.51 8.54
CA ILE A 122 15.59 -2.83 7.87
C ILE A 122 16.84 -3.73 7.87
N GLY A 123 17.21 -4.31 9.01
CA GLY A 123 18.37 -5.19 9.13
C GLY A 123 18.30 -6.39 8.21
N LEU A 124 17.16 -7.11 8.22
CA LEU A 124 16.91 -8.22 7.30
C LEU A 124 16.93 -7.77 5.84
N GLY A 125 16.40 -6.58 5.56
CA GLY A 125 16.40 -5.98 4.24
C GLY A 125 17.81 -5.69 3.73
N VAL A 126 18.65 -5.08 4.55
CA VAL A 126 20.05 -4.80 4.22
C VAL A 126 20.82 -6.12 4.00
N LEU A 127 20.61 -7.11 4.84
CA LEU A 127 21.20 -8.44 4.66
C LEU A 127 20.78 -9.03 3.31
N LEU A 128 19.48 -9.09 3.02
CA LEU A 128 18.98 -9.62 1.74
C LEU A 128 19.50 -8.83 0.54
N GLY A 129 19.54 -7.50 0.66
CA GLY A 129 20.01 -6.61 -0.41
C GLY A 129 21.50 -6.75 -0.71
N SER A 130 22.29 -7.14 0.30
CA SER A 130 23.74 -7.33 0.18
C SER A 130 24.13 -8.70 -0.39
N LEU A 131 23.20 -9.68 -0.37
CA LEU A 131 23.48 -11.03 -0.87
C LEU A 131 23.67 -11.01 -2.39
N PRO A 132 24.80 -11.55 -2.91
CA PRO A 132 25.01 -11.70 -4.34
C PRO A 132 24.15 -12.87 -4.85
N LEU A 133 23.25 -12.60 -5.78
CA LEU A 133 22.46 -13.61 -6.48
C LEU A 133 23.23 -14.07 -7.72
N SER A 134 23.88 -15.21 -7.63
CA SER A 134 24.59 -15.81 -8.77
C SER A 134 23.58 -16.57 -9.63
N ILE A 135 23.31 -16.05 -10.81
CA ILE A 135 22.45 -16.71 -11.80
C ILE A 135 23.36 -17.44 -12.80
N PRO A 136 23.16 -18.75 -13.04
CA PRO A 136 23.93 -19.49 -14.04
C PRO A 136 23.82 -18.81 -15.42
N GLY A 137 24.96 -18.54 -16.06
CA GLY A 137 25.02 -17.85 -17.35
C GLY A 137 25.19 -16.32 -17.26
N PHE A 138 25.18 -15.73 -16.04
CA PHE A 138 25.48 -14.32 -15.85
C PHE A 138 26.91 -14.13 -15.31
N PRO A 139 27.73 -13.26 -15.92
CA PRO A 139 29.13 -13.09 -15.56
C PRO A 139 29.32 -12.31 -14.24
N VAL A 140 28.30 -11.61 -13.79
CA VAL A 140 28.32 -10.80 -12.57
C VAL A 140 27.12 -11.17 -11.69
N ALA A 141 27.34 -11.28 -10.38
CA ALA A 141 26.27 -11.53 -9.42
C ALA A 141 25.36 -10.32 -9.30
N LEU A 142 24.05 -10.51 -9.51
CA LEU A 142 23.04 -9.49 -9.30
C LEU A 142 22.84 -9.25 -7.80
N LYS A 143 22.65 -7.99 -7.39
CA LYS A 143 22.34 -7.62 -6.01
C LYS A 143 21.06 -6.78 -5.99
N LEU A 144 20.17 -7.06 -5.06
CA LEU A 144 18.98 -6.20 -4.84
C LEU A 144 19.37 -4.81 -4.31
N GLY A 145 20.56 -4.70 -3.73
CA GLY A 145 21.08 -3.45 -3.19
C GLY A 145 20.38 -3.00 -1.91
N LEU A 146 20.85 -1.87 -1.37
CA LEU A 146 20.34 -1.29 -0.12
C LEU A 146 18.91 -0.74 -0.22
N ALA A 147 18.39 -0.54 -1.42
CA ALA A 147 17.00 -0.10 -1.63
C ALA A 147 16.06 -1.28 -1.89
N GLY A 148 16.47 -2.26 -2.70
CA GLY A 148 15.62 -3.40 -3.08
C GLY A 148 15.44 -4.42 -1.99
N GLY A 149 16.48 -4.73 -1.24
CA GLY A 149 16.42 -5.67 -0.13
C GLY A 149 15.37 -5.28 0.91
N PRO A 150 15.43 -4.08 1.51
CA PRO A 150 14.42 -3.62 2.46
C PRO A 150 13.00 -3.57 1.88
N LEU A 151 12.84 -3.21 0.62
CA LEU A 151 11.53 -3.21 -0.04
C LEU A 151 10.93 -4.62 -0.08
N VAL A 152 11.69 -5.61 -0.55
CA VAL A 152 11.23 -7.01 -0.63
C VAL A 152 10.90 -7.57 0.74
N VAL A 153 11.77 -7.35 1.73
CA VAL A 153 11.53 -7.78 3.11
C VAL A 153 10.30 -7.11 3.69
N ALA A 154 10.11 -5.80 3.48
CA ALA A 154 8.93 -5.08 3.95
C ALA A 154 7.64 -5.66 3.36
N LEU A 155 7.61 -5.98 2.06
CA LEU A 155 6.46 -6.61 1.42
C LEU A 155 6.14 -8.00 2.00
N ILE A 156 7.17 -8.81 2.26
CA ILE A 156 7.01 -10.13 2.88
C ILE A 156 6.47 -9.99 4.30
N LEU A 157 7.07 -9.13 5.12
CA LEU A 157 6.67 -8.92 6.50
C LEU A 157 5.26 -8.30 6.60
N ALA A 158 4.92 -7.37 5.72
CA ALA A 158 3.57 -6.80 5.63
C ALA A 158 2.51 -7.87 5.27
N ARG A 159 2.88 -8.83 4.40
CA ARG A 159 1.99 -9.95 4.07
C ARG A 159 1.81 -10.92 5.24
N ILE A 160 2.86 -11.19 6.00
CA ILE A 160 2.82 -12.04 7.20
C ILE A 160 2.02 -11.35 8.31
N GLY A 161 2.19 -10.04 8.47
CA GLY A 161 1.47 -9.18 9.42
C GLY A 161 2.00 -9.30 10.85
N SER A 162 2.13 -10.51 11.40
CA SER A 162 2.62 -10.73 12.77
C SER A 162 3.30 -12.09 12.93
N ILE A 163 4.35 -12.13 13.76
CA ILE A 163 5.01 -13.36 14.21
C ILE A 163 5.09 -13.32 15.74
N GLY A 164 4.28 -14.12 16.40
CA GLY A 164 4.20 -14.14 17.86
C GLY A 164 3.77 -12.78 18.42
N LYS A 165 4.62 -12.16 19.21
CA LYS A 165 4.38 -10.82 19.80
C LYS A 165 4.89 -9.66 18.93
N LEU A 166 5.57 -9.93 17.83
CA LEU A 166 6.04 -8.92 16.89
C LEU A 166 5.00 -8.73 15.80
N TYR A 167 4.54 -7.51 15.61
CA TYR A 167 3.65 -7.13 14.52
C TYR A 167 4.25 -5.96 13.74
N TRP A 168 4.21 -6.10 12.42
CA TRP A 168 4.73 -5.09 11.50
C TRP A 168 3.64 -4.08 11.17
N PHE A 169 3.38 -3.23 12.17
CA PHE A 169 2.43 -2.13 12.07
C PHE A 169 3.11 -0.84 12.49
N ILE A 170 2.96 0.19 11.67
CA ILE A 170 3.37 1.55 11.98
C ILE A 170 2.13 2.43 11.94
N PRO A 171 1.85 3.23 13.00
CA PRO A 171 0.76 4.20 12.95
C PRO A 171 0.87 5.10 11.70
N PRO A 172 -0.25 5.43 11.03
CA PRO A 172 -0.21 6.24 9.82
C PRO A 172 0.54 7.56 9.98
N SER A 173 0.36 8.25 11.10
CA SER A 173 1.08 9.50 11.42
C SER A 173 2.60 9.30 11.53
N ALA A 174 3.02 8.24 12.21
CA ALA A 174 4.45 7.91 12.35
C ALA A 174 5.04 7.47 11.00
N ASN A 175 4.29 6.72 10.20
CA ASN A 175 4.72 6.34 8.84
C ASN A 175 4.93 7.57 7.95
N LEU A 176 4.03 8.55 7.99
CA LEU A 176 4.18 9.80 7.24
C LEU A 176 5.42 10.58 7.71
N ALA A 177 5.61 10.71 9.02
CA ALA A 177 6.77 11.43 9.58
C ALA A 177 8.10 10.75 9.21
N LEU A 178 8.20 9.42 9.36
CA LEU A 178 9.40 8.67 8.99
C LEU A 178 9.69 8.75 7.50
N ARG A 179 8.65 8.72 6.66
CA ARG A 179 8.78 8.89 5.21
C ARG A 179 9.33 10.26 4.86
N GLU A 180 8.80 11.32 5.47
CA GLU A 180 9.23 12.69 5.23
C GLU A 180 10.70 12.88 5.64
N ILE A 181 11.07 12.44 6.84
CA ILE A 181 12.45 12.45 7.32
C ILE A 181 13.35 11.68 6.36
N GLY A 182 12.93 10.50 5.92
CA GLY A 182 13.69 9.67 4.97
C GLY A 182 13.93 10.37 3.63
N ILE A 183 12.91 11.03 3.09
CA ILE A 183 13.02 11.79 1.83
C ILE A 183 13.99 12.97 2.00
N VAL A 184 13.84 13.76 3.06
CA VAL A 184 14.70 14.93 3.33
C VAL A 184 16.15 14.50 3.49
N LEU A 185 16.43 13.47 4.28
CA LEU A 185 17.79 12.95 4.47
C LEU A 185 18.37 12.40 3.15
N PHE A 186 17.59 11.65 2.39
CA PHE A 186 18.04 11.13 1.09
C PHE A 186 18.39 12.26 0.12
N LEU A 187 17.50 13.25 -0.05
CA LEU A 187 17.75 14.40 -0.92
C LEU A 187 18.93 15.23 -0.47
N SER A 188 19.11 15.41 0.84
CA SER A 188 20.25 16.14 1.40
C SER A 188 21.57 15.43 1.08
N VAL A 189 21.65 14.13 1.28
CA VAL A 189 22.86 13.33 0.98
C VAL A 189 23.16 13.36 -0.52
N VAL A 190 22.14 13.15 -1.36
CA VAL A 190 22.30 13.19 -2.82
C VAL A 190 22.71 14.59 -3.28
N GLY A 191 22.07 15.63 -2.75
CA GLY A 191 22.39 17.03 -3.08
C GLY A 191 23.82 17.40 -2.71
N LEU A 192 24.26 17.06 -1.50
CA LEU A 192 25.63 17.31 -1.05
C LEU A 192 26.67 16.56 -1.88
N LYS A 193 26.38 15.30 -2.23
CA LYS A 193 27.28 14.47 -3.04
C LYS A 193 27.39 14.96 -4.46
N SER A 194 26.27 15.37 -5.07
CA SER A 194 26.23 15.80 -6.48
C SER A 194 26.57 17.28 -6.66
N GLY A 195 26.30 18.11 -5.65
CA GLY A 195 26.43 19.56 -5.74
C GLY A 195 27.86 20.04 -5.99
N GLY A 196 28.86 19.34 -5.47
CA GLY A 196 30.27 19.70 -5.63
C GLY A 196 30.77 19.66 -7.07
N SER A 197 30.23 18.78 -7.91
CA SER A 197 30.59 18.66 -9.32
C SER A 197 29.53 19.17 -10.29
N PHE A 198 28.39 19.63 -9.79
CA PHE A 198 27.22 19.98 -10.61
C PHE A 198 27.54 21.11 -11.62
N VAL A 199 28.07 22.23 -11.11
CA VAL A 199 28.37 23.41 -11.93
C VAL A 199 29.43 23.09 -12.96
N ASP A 200 30.49 22.40 -12.56
CA ASP A 200 31.59 22.03 -13.46
C ASP A 200 31.11 21.06 -14.55
N THR A 201 30.30 20.05 -14.20
CA THR A 201 29.72 19.14 -15.18
C THR A 201 28.78 19.85 -16.16
N LEU A 202 28.06 20.88 -15.70
CA LEU A 202 27.10 21.62 -16.52
C LEU A 202 27.84 22.56 -17.50
N THR A 203 28.93 23.22 -17.05
CA THR A 203 29.63 24.26 -17.84
C THR A 203 30.76 23.69 -18.69
N ASN A 204 31.54 22.76 -18.17
CA ASN A 204 32.71 22.20 -18.79
C ASN A 204 32.55 20.75 -19.29
N GLY A 205 31.44 20.10 -18.94
CA GLY A 205 31.14 18.73 -19.34
C GLY A 205 29.93 18.62 -20.26
N SER A 206 29.49 17.39 -20.50
CA SER A 206 28.27 17.07 -21.28
C SER A 206 26.98 17.19 -20.50
N GLY A 207 26.92 17.98 -19.41
CA GLY A 207 25.77 18.05 -18.51
C GLY A 207 24.47 18.51 -19.20
N LEU A 208 24.57 19.46 -20.14
CA LEU A 208 23.39 19.92 -20.92
C LEU A 208 22.85 18.81 -21.85
N GLU A 209 23.72 18.03 -22.47
CA GLU A 209 23.31 16.88 -23.28
C GLU A 209 22.63 15.81 -22.44
N TRP A 210 23.19 15.51 -21.26
CA TRP A 210 22.57 14.55 -20.31
C TRP A 210 21.22 15.03 -19.80
N MET A 211 21.05 16.33 -19.57
CA MET A 211 19.74 16.91 -19.24
C MET A 211 18.74 16.71 -20.38
N GLY A 212 19.17 16.95 -21.63
CA GLY A 212 18.35 16.67 -22.82
C GLY A 212 17.91 15.22 -22.88
N TYR A 213 18.83 14.27 -22.79
CA TYR A 213 18.51 12.84 -22.76
C TYR A 213 17.58 12.49 -21.59
N GLY A 214 17.82 13.07 -20.41
CA GLY A 214 16.98 12.86 -19.24
C GLY A 214 15.52 13.29 -19.44
N ILE A 215 15.31 14.43 -20.11
CA ILE A 215 13.96 14.90 -20.47
C ILE A 215 13.26 13.88 -21.36
N PHE A 216 13.91 13.40 -22.43
CA PHE A 216 13.32 12.42 -23.34
C PHE A 216 13.04 11.08 -22.65
N ILE A 217 13.98 10.57 -21.86
CA ILE A 217 13.83 9.30 -21.11
C ILE A 217 12.67 9.37 -20.11
N THR A 218 12.41 10.54 -19.53
CA THR A 218 11.34 10.71 -18.55
C THR A 218 10.00 11.01 -19.21
N LEU A 219 9.96 11.96 -20.13
CA LEU A 219 8.72 12.49 -20.70
C LEU A 219 8.05 11.52 -21.68
N ILE A 220 8.84 10.88 -22.55
CA ILE A 220 8.28 10.01 -23.59
C ILE A 220 7.51 8.82 -23.01
N PRO A 221 8.06 8.02 -22.08
CA PRO A 221 7.29 6.90 -21.50
C PRO A 221 6.05 7.37 -20.73
N LEU A 222 6.14 8.50 -20.01
CA LEU A 222 5.01 9.08 -19.29
C LEU A 222 3.85 9.45 -20.21
N LEU A 223 4.14 10.13 -21.32
CA LEU A 223 3.13 10.51 -22.31
C LEU A 223 2.52 9.27 -22.98
N ILE A 224 3.36 8.32 -23.41
CA ILE A 224 2.89 7.10 -24.07
C ILE A 224 1.98 6.31 -23.14
N VAL A 225 2.44 6.02 -21.91
CA VAL A 225 1.67 5.25 -20.91
C VAL A 225 0.41 6.01 -20.52
N GLY A 226 0.49 7.32 -20.31
CA GLY A 226 -0.65 8.16 -19.97
C GLY A 226 -1.74 8.14 -21.05
N VAL A 227 -1.35 8.28 -22.31
CA VAL A 227 -2.27 8.23 -23.44
C VAL A 227 -2.90 6.84 -23.59
N ILE A 228 -2.11 5.78 -23.55
CA ILE A 228 -2.60 4.40 -23.63
C ILE A 228 -3.57 4.10 -22.48
N ALA A 229 -3.20 4.44 -21.25
CA ALA A 229 -4.05 4.21 -20.08
C ALA A 229 -5.35 5.00 -20.15
N ARG A 230 -5.33 6.23 -20.69
CA ARG A 230 -6.53 7.06 -20.78
C ARG A 230 -7.44 6.65 -21.94
N TRP A 231 -6.89 6.43 -23.11
CA TRP A 231 -7.68 6.21 -24.33
C TRP A 231 -8.00 4.74 -24.56
N TYR A 232 -7.01 3.85 -24.40
CA TYR A 232 -7.20 2.42 -24.67
C TYR A 232 -7.77 1.70 -23.44
N ALA A 233 -7.17 1.86 -22.26
CA ALA A 233 -7.64 1.23 -21.03
C ALA A 233 -8.81 1.99 -20.36
N LYS A 234 -9.20 3.18 -20.87
CA LYS A 234 -10.32 4.01 -20.38
C LYS A 234 -10.26 4.26 -18.86
N MET A 235 -9.06 4.38 -18.33
CA MET A 235 -8.86 4.61 -16.90
C MET A 235 -9.48 5.94 -16.46
N ASN A 236 -10.04 5.93 -15.24
CA ASN A 236 -10.47 7.15 -14.56
C ASN A 236 -9.26 8.07 -14.37
N TYR A 237 -9.47 9.39 -14.50
CA TYR A 237 -8.43 10.40 -14.36
C TYR A 237 -7.67 10.31 -13.04
N LEU A 238 -8.39 10.14 -11.93
CA LEU A 238 -7.77 10.03 -10.60
C LEU A 238 -6.90 8.76 -10.47
N SER A 239 -7.37 7.63 -10.98
CA SER A 239 -6.57 6.40 -11.03
C SER A 239 -5.34 6.57 -11.93
N LEU A 240 -5.47 7.30 -13.04
CA LEU A 240 -4.37 7.63 -13.93
C LEU A 240 -3.31 8.48 -13.24
N CYS A 241 -3.71 9.51 -12.48
CA CYS A 241 -2.78 10.32 -11.69
C CYS A 241 -1.99 9.46 -10.69
N GLY A 242 -2.66 8.56 -9.99
CA GLY A 242 -2.00 7.62 -9.08
C GLY A 242 -1.05 6.65 -9.79
N LEU A 243 -1.44 6.13 -10.96
CA LEU A 243 -0.60 5.26 -11.79
C LEU A 243 0.67 5.99 -12.25
N LEU A 244 0.54 7.21 -12.76
CA LEU A 244 1.68 8.00 -13.22
C LEU A 244 2.61 8.38 -12.07
N ALA A 245 2.07 8.85 -10.94
CA ALA A 245 2.86 9.13 -9.73
C ALA A 245 3.58 7.87 -9.22
N GLY A 246 2.90 6.71 -9.23
CA GLY A 246 3.49 5.42 -8.86
C GLY A 246 4.59 4.96 -9.82
N SER A 247 4.40 5.17 -11.13
CA SER A 247 5.40 4.83 -12.15
C SER A 247 6.66 5.70 -12.07
N MET A 248 6.50 6.94 -11.60
CA MET A 248 7.62 7.85 -11.33
C MET A 248 8.27 7.62 -9.96
N THR A 249 7.64 6.81 -9.11
CA THR A 249 8.03 6.64 -7.70
C THR A 249 8.05 7.98 -6.94
N ASP A 250 7.08 8.83 -7.22
CA ASP A 250 6.99 10.22 -6.78
C ASP A 250 5.87 10.41 -5.74
N PRO A 251 6.18 10.38 -4.42
CA PRO A 251 5.19 10.63 -3.37
C PRO A 251 4.60 12.05 -3.38
N PRO A 252 5.37 13.13 -3.68
CA PRO A 252 4.81 14.46 -3.85
C PRO A 252 3.72 14.54 -4.92
N ALA A 253 3.94 13.90 -6.08
CA ALA A 253 2.92 13.85 -7.12
C ALA A 253 1.65 13.12 -6.67
N LEU A 254 1.78 12.08 -5.84
CA LEU A 254 0.63 11.43 -5.22
C LEU A 254 -0.09 12.36 -4.24
N ALA A 255 0.64 13.11 -3.43
CA ALA A 255 0.05 14.06 -2.50
C ALA A 255 -0.80 15.09 -3.25
N PHE A 256 -0.25 15.69 -4.31
CA PHE A 256 -0.98 16.59 -5.20
C PHE A 256 -2.24 15.93 -5.81
N ALA A 257 -2.12 14.69 -6.29
CA ALA A 257 -3.26 13.97 -6.86
C ALA A 257 -4.38 13.70 -5.82
N ASN A 258 -4.02 13.48 -4.57
CA ASN A 258 -5.00 13.28 -3.48
C ASN A 258 -5.74 14.57 -3.11
N GLU A 259 -5.10 15.74 -3.19
CA GLU A 259 -5.74 17.04 -2.96
C GLU A 259 -6.82 17.35 -4.00
N MET A 260 -6.74 16.79 -5.20
CA MET A 260 -7.74 17.02 -6.25
C MET A 260 -9.12 16.48 -5.88
N LYS A 261 -9.20 15.40 -5.11
CA LYS A 261 -10.44 14.82 -4.57
C LYS A 261 -10.12 13.94 -3.35
N GLU A 262 -10.25 14.51 -2.17
CA GLU A 262 -9.91 13.86 -0.88
C GLU A 262 -10.73 12.59 -0.59
N GLU A 263 -12.00 12.56 -1.01
CA GLU A 263 -12.90 11.42 -0.76
C GLU A 263 -12.59 10.19 -1.61
N SER A 264 -11.76 10.33 -2.66
CA SER A 264 -11.46 9.23 -3.58
C SER A 264 -10.13 8.56 -3.22
N GLY A 265 -10.16 7.32 -2.77
CA GLY A 265 -8.97 6.49 -2.58
C GLY A 265 -8.35 5.92 -3.86
N ALA A 266 -8.88 6.27 -5.05
CA ALA A 266 -8.48 5.68 -6.32
C ALA A 266 -7.01 6.00 -6.70
N GLN A 267 -6.54 7.21 -6.40
CA GLN A 267 -5.17 7.64 -6.63
C GLN A 267 -4.19 6.81 -5.81
N SER A 268 -4.44 6.74 -4.49
CA SER A 268 -3.60 6.01 -3.55
C SER A 268 -3.57 4.51 -3.84
N LEU A 269 -4.69 3.92 -4.23
CA LEU A 269 -4.77 2.51 -4.61
C LEU A 269 -3.97 2.22 -5.88
N SER A 270 -4.11 3.03 -6.92
CA SER A 270 -3.36 2.89 -8.17
C SER A 270 -1.86 3.06 -7.95
N TYR A 271 -1.47 4.05 -7.16
CA TYR A 271 -0.09 4.27 -6.75
C TYR A 271 0.48 3.05 -6.02
N ALA A 272 -0.20 2.58 -4.96
CA ALA A 272 0.26 1.45 -4.15
C ALA A 272 0.39 0.14 -4.95
N THR A 273 -0.42 -0.02 -6.01
CA THR A 273 -0.35 -1.18 -6.89
C THR A 273 0.89 -1.16 -7.79
N VAL A 274 1.25 0.01 -8.32
CA VAL A 274 2.31 0.16 -9.34
C VAL A 274 3.68 0.38 -8.71
N TYR A 275 3.74 1.14 -7.63
CA TYR A 275 4.99 1.56 -6.99
C TYR A 275 5.96 0.41 -6.66
N PRO A 276 5.55 -0.69 -6.00
CA PRO A 276 6.49 -1.75 -5.64
C PRO A 276 7.12 -2.43 -6.85
N LEU A 277 6.32 -2.67 -7.90
CA LEU A 277 6.79 -3.29 -9.13
C LEU A 277 7.79 -2.39 -9.87
N VAL A 278 7.45 -1.11 -10.01
CA VAL A 278 8.34 -0.14 -10.68
C VAL A 278 9.64 0.04 -9.91
N MET A 279 9.56 0.13 -8.58
CA MET A 279 10.77 0.24 -7.75
C MET A 279 11.68 -0.98 -7.92
N PHE A 280 11.11 -2.18 -7.94
CA PHE A 280 11.86 -3.41 -8.21
C PHE A 280 12.51 -3.41 -9.60
N LEU A 281 11.75 -3.04 -10.63
CA LEU A 281 12.26 -2.95 -12.00
C LEU A 281 13.38 -1.90 -12.13
N ARG A 282 13.25 -0.74 -11.50
CA ARG A 282 14.30 0.31 -11.50
C ARG A 282 15.60 -0.13 -10.86
N ILE A 283 15.55 -1.05 -9.90
CA ILE A 283 16.76 -1.60 -9.27
C ILE A 283 17.44 -2.61 -10.19
N ILE A 284 16.67 -3.45 -10.87
CA ILE A 284 17.20 -4.54 -11.69
C ILE A 284 17.58 -4.08 -13.10
N SER A 285 16.78 -3.21 -13.74
CA SER A 285 17.00 -2.82 -15.13
C SER A 285 18.41 -2.24 -15.41
N PRO A 286 18.97 -1.33 -14.59
CA PRO A 286 20.31 -0.81 -14.84
C PRO A 286 21.38 -1.90 -14.75
N GLN A 287 21.22 -2.87 -13.85
CA GLN A 287 22.16 -3.99 -13.73
C GLN A 287 22.10 -4.89 -14.96
N LEU A 288 20.89 -5.19 -15.46
CA LEU A 288 20.73 -5.98 -16.68
C LEU A 288 21.29 -5.25 -17.90
N ILE A 289 21.02 -3.95 -18.04
CA ILE A 289 21.56 -3.14 -19.13
C ILE A 289 23.10 -3.09 -19.07
N ALA A 290 23.67 -2.88 -17.88
CA ALA A 290 25.12 -2.88 -17.72
C ALA A 290 25.73 -4.23 -18.10
N ILE A 291 25.13 -5.34 -17.72
CA ILE A 291 25.58 -6.68 -18.09
C ILE A 291 25.51 -6.88 -19.62
N LEU A 292 24.39 -6.52 -20.23
CA LEU A 292 24.20 -6.70 -21.68
C LEU A 292 25.13 -5.84 -22.53
N LEU A 293 25.45 -4.62 -22.07
CA LEU A 293 26.26 -3.68 -22.86
C LEU A 293 27.77 -3.75 -22.59
N PHE A 294 28.18 -4.17 -21.37
CA PHE A 294 29.59 -4.11 -20.96
C PHE A 294 30.23 -5.48 -20.72
N VAL A 295 29.46 -6.55 -20.76
CA VAL A 295 29.97 -7.91 -20.49
C VAL A 295 29.73 -8.86 -21.68
N ALA A 296 28.82 -8.49 -22.62
CA ALA A 296 28.68 -9.14 -23.92
C ALA A 296 29.70 -8.55 -24.92
#